data_e27fa82af14f9506eb7c1abd8f8e4c1c
#
_entry.id   e27fa82af14f9506eb7c1abd8f8e4c1c
#
_cell.length_a   1.000
_cell.length_b   1.000
_cell.length_c   1.000
_cell.angle_alpha   90.00
_cell.angle_beta   90.00
_cell.angle_gamma   90.00
#
_symmetry.space_group_name_H-M   'P 1'
#
loop_
_entity.id
_entity.type
_entity.pdbx_description
1 polymer ?
#
loop_
_entity_poly.entity_id
_entity_poly.type
_entity_poly.pdbx_seq_one_letter_code
_entity_poly.pdbx_strand_id
1 'polypeptide(L)'
;MNKILKALKFCAILAAVIGCGEAEQKSEFNGYAEGEYVYLASAISAPVARLIVKEGDAVKAGDVLLKLDDTVQRANLSAAKANVAELEAKLKDAQKGARKDEINEIKAQINSAKVALTLANANFARAKSLRDKNAISDKEFDAAKSELGRANFALDRLEASLKTAMLGGREDAVQSLRAKLDAAKAALRAREWELAQTQINAPKNGVVDNVFFKESELASAAKPLLSLLPEGEIKIYFFVSAKILPRIGVGDRVGVTCEGCELMSAQITQIASEPEFTPPVIYSRSTTDKLIYRVKARPLSSSPAPRPSQPVTVRIEK
;
A
#
# COMPACT_ATOMS: atom_id res chain seq x y z
N MET A 1 90.55 -35.21 -6.73
CA MET A 1 89.92 -33.94 -7.21
C MET A 1 88.66 -34.14 -8.02
N ASN A 2 88.46 -35.28 -8.71
CA ASN A 2 87.22 -35.47 -9.59
C ASN A 2 85.95 -35.99 -8.89
N LYS A 3 85.96 -36.44 -7.65
CA LYS A 3 84.77 -36.94 -6.94
C LYS A 3 84.01 -35.82 -6.26
N ILE A 4 84.66 -34.76 -5.83
CA ILE A 4 84.07 -33.59 -5.18
C ILE A 4 83.35 -32.73 -6.22
N LEU A 5 83.89 -32.63 -7.44
CA LEU A 5 83.27 -31.87 -8.53
C LEU A 5 81.99 -32.51 -9.09
N LYS A 6 81.86 -33.86 -9.01
CA LYS A 6 80.64 -34.58 -9.38
C LYS A 6 79.54 -34.47 -8.33
N ALA A 7 79.87 -34.41 -7.04
CA ALA A 7 78.92 -34.21 -5.95
C ALA A 7 78.37 -32.80 -5.96
N LEU A 8 79.14 -31.76 -6.31
CA LEU A 8 78.67 -30.37 -6.42
C LEU A 8 77.74 -30.16 -7.62
N LYS A 9 78.00 -30.87 -8.71
CA LYS A 9 77.08 -30.81 -9.89
C LYS A 9 75.76 -31.53 -9.62
N PHE A 10 75.71 -32.58 -8.84
CA PHE A 10 74.52 -33.32 -8.47
C PHE A 10 73.62 -32.53 -7.47
N CYS A 11 74.23 -31.79 -6.53
CA CYS A 11 73.52 -30.91 -5.63
C CYS A 11 72.94 -29.66 -6.32
N ALA A 12 73.61 -29.13 -7.37
CA ALA A 12 73.13 -27.99 -8.11
C ALA A 12 71.90 -28.35 -9.03
N ILE A 13 71.81 -29.60 -9.49
CA ILE A 13 70.64 -30.09 -10.28
C ILE A 13 69.47 -30.41 -9.36
N LEU A 14 69.69 -30.83 -8.11
CA LEU A 14 68.60 -31.09 -7.16
C LEU A 14 68.00 -29.81 -6.60
N ALA A 15 68.71 -28.69 -6.55
CA ALA A 15 68.21 -27.39 -6.13
C ALA A 15 67.37 -26.67 -7.21
N ALA A 16 67.46 -27.07 -8.47
CA ALA A 16 66.70 -26.50 -9.56
C ALA A 16 65.28 -27.10 -9.73
N VAL A 17 64.96 -28.19 -9.01
CA VAL A 17 63.62 -28.86 -9.13
C VAL A 17 62.64 -28.42 -8.03
N ILE A 18 63.03 -27.65 -7.03
CA ILE A 18 62.18 -27.21 -5.93
C ILE A 18 61.56 -25.81 -6.20
N GLY A 19 61.79 -25.26 -7.40
CA GLY A 19 61.30 -23.93 -7.80
C GLY A 19 60.00 -23.90 -8.65
N CYS A 20 59.30 -25.02 -8.83
CA CYS A 20 57.94 -24.98 -9.35
C CYS A 20 56.94 -24.70 -8.21
N GLY A 21 56.93 -23.46 -7.74
CA GLY A 21 55.75 -22.96 -7.04
C GLY A 21 54.56 -23.09 -8.01
N GLU A 22 53.55 -23.88 -7.64
CA GLU A 22 52.24 -23.83 -8.29
C GLU A 22 51.83 -22.36 -8.33
N ALA A 23 51.93 -21.76 -9.50
CA ALA A 23 51.28 -20.49 -9.74
C ALA A 23 49.81 -20.75 -9.46
N GLU A 24 49.30 -20.20 -8.36
CA GLU A 24 47.90 -20.23 -7.96
C GLU A 24 47.13 -19.76 -9.16
N GLN A 25 46.53 -20.71 -9.88
CA GLN A 25 45.78 -20.44 -11.10
C GLN A 25 44.53 -19.68 -10.67
N LYS A 26 44.65 -18.36 -10.60
CA LYS A 26 43.52 -17.47 -10.33
C LYS A 26 42.48 -17.78 -11.38
N SER A 27 41.47 -18.55 -10.98
CA SER A 27 40.37 -18.94 -11.88
C SER A 27 39.60 -17.70 -12.22
N GLU A 28 39.73 -17.23 -13.45
CA GLU A 28 38.96 -16.13 -14.01
C GLU A 28 37.75 -16.68 -14.74
N PHE A 29 36.60 -16.05 -14.52
CA PHE A 29 35.34 -16.46 -15.10
C PHE A 29 34.75 -15.28 -15.84
N ASN A 30 34.26 -15.52 -17.05
CA ASN A 30 33.56 -14.53 -17.83
C ASN A 30 32.11 -14.43 -17.37
N GLY A 31 31.61 -13.21 -17.32
CA GLY A 31 30.26 -12.89 -16.91
C GLY A 31 29.77 -11.60 -17.54
N TYR A 32 28.64 -11.16 -17.08
CA TYR A 32 28.06 -9.86 -17.50
C TYR A 32 27.27 -9.25 -16.33
N ALA A 33 27.14 -7.94 -16.38
CA ALA A 33 26.29 -7.22 -15.46
C ALA A 33 24.84 -7.21 -15.98
N GLU A 34 23.86 -7.37 -15.11
CA GLU A 34 22.43 -7.27 -15.44
C GLU A 34 21.74 -6.32 -14.50
N GLY A 35 20.93 -5.41 -15.06
CA GLY A 35 20.10 -4.50 -14.29
C GLY A 35 18.82 -5.18 -13.80
N GLU A 36 18.45 -4.96 -12.54
CA GLU A 36 17.16 -5.40 -12.01
C GLU A 36 16.14 -4.28 -12.15
N TYR A 37 15.44 -4.27 -13.27
CA TYR A 37 14.49 -3.22 -13.63
C TYR A 37 13.18 -3.34 -12.88
N VAL A 38 12.63 -2.19 -12.49
CA VAL A 38 11.26 -2.08 -11.97
C VAL A 38 10.37 -1.57 -13.09
N TYR A 39 9.39 -2.39 -13.49
CA TYR A 39 8.39 -2.03 -14.48
C TYR A 39 7.21 -1.35 -13.81
N LEU A 40 6.97 -0.10 -14.18
CA LEU A 40 5.89 0.72 -13.60
C LEU A 40 4.68 0.67 -14.51
N ALA A 41 3.54 0.30 -13.95
CA ALA A 41 2.26 0.16 -14.63
C ALA A 41 1.17 0.89 -13.86
N SER A 42 0.09 1.27 -14.55
CA SER A 42 -1.13 1.75 -13.89
C SER A 42 -2.12 0.60 -13.68
N ALA A 43 -2.90 0.67 -12.61
CA ALA A 43 -4.02 -0.24 -12.37
C ALA A 43 -5.26 0.11 -13.21
N ILE A 44 -5.28 1.29 -13.86
CA ILE A 44 -6.39 1.77 -14.68
C ILE A 44 -5.94 2.01 -16.12
N SER A 45 -6.89 1.93 -17.04
CA SER A 45 -6.66 2.29 -18.45
C SER A 45 -7.11 3.72 -18.69
N ALA A 46 -6.22 4.55 -19.21
CA ALA A 46 -6.51 5.93 -19.62
C ALA A 46 -5.44 6.42 -20.63
N PRO A 47 -5.73 7.44 -21.45
CA PRO A 47 -4.71 8.07 -22.29
C PRO A 47 -3.59 8.69 -21.47
N VAL A 48 -2.37 8.66 -22.01
CA VAL A 48 -1.23 9.41 -21.42
C VAL A 48 -1.45 10.89 -21.64
N ALA A 49 -1.76 11.62 -20.59
CA ALA A 49 -1.96 13.07 -20.66
C ALA A 49 -0.65 13.84 -20.75
N ARG A 50 0.40 13.39 -20.03
CA ARG A 50 1.70 14.03 -20.02
C ARG A 50 2.80 13.07 -19.63
N LEU A 51 3.86 13.05 -20.40
CA LEU A 51 5.13 12.39 -20.08
C LEU A 51 6.11 13.45 -19.53
N ILE A 52 6.60 13.25 -18.31
CA ILE A 52 7.42 14.25 -17.61
C ILE A 52 8.91 13.93 -17.74
N VAL A 53 9.25 12.64 -17.90
CA VAL A 53 10.62 12.16 -17.96
C VAL A 53 10.93 11.56 -19.33
N LYS A 54 12.23 11.45 -19.63
CA LYS A 54 12.75 10.78 -20.84
C LYS A 54 13.66 9.63 -20.45
N GLU A 55 13.92 8.74 -21.41
CA GLU A 55 14.93 7.69 -21.26
C GLU A 55 16.29 8.31 -20.92
N GLY A 56 16.95 7.77 -19.91
CA GLY A 56 18.22 8.26 -19.38
C GLY A 56 18.11 9.29 -18.26
N ASP A 57 16.93 9.79 -17.94
CA ASP A 57 16.76 10.77 -16.86
C ASP A 57 16.96 10.10 -15.48
N ALA A 58 17.73 10.78 -14.62
CA ALA A 58 17.86 10.39 -13.21
C ALA A 58 16.67 10.94 -12.42
N VAL A 59 16.04 10.07 -11.61
CA VAL A 59 14.84 10.40 -10.82
C VAL A 59 15.02 10.00 -9.37
N LYS A 60 14.32 10.68 -8.48
CA LYS A 60 14.27 10.37 -7.04
C LYS A 60 12.96 9.68 -6.69
N ALA A 61 12.98 8.91 -5.62
CA ALA A 61 11.78 8.32 -5.06
C ALA A 61 10.70 9.39 -4.80
N GLY A 62 9.49 9.17 -5.31
CA GLY A 62 8.37 10.10 -5.23
C GLY A 62 8.22 11.06 -6.42
N ASP A 63 9.24 11.22 -7.27
CA ASP A 63 9.14 12.07 -8.46
C ASP A 63 8.04 11.56 -9.39
N VAL A 64 7.28 12.50 -9.97
CA VAL A 64 6.21 12.19 -10.93
C VAL A 64 6.84 11.94 -12.29
N LEU A 65 6.64 10.75 -12.83
CA LEU A 65 7.22 10.33 -14.11
C LEU A 65 6.27 10.54 -15.28
N LEU A 66 4.99 10.24 -15.07
CA LEU A 66 3.96 10.27 -16.09
C LEU A 66 2.59 10.54 -15.44
N LYS A 67 1.72 11.25 -16.17
CA LYS A 67 0.31 11.45 -15.80
C LYS A 67 -0.60 10.91 -16.88
N LEU A 68 -1.60 10.15 -16.46
CA LEU A 68 -2.72 9.74 -17.29
C LEU A 68 -3.83 10.79 -17.26
N ASP A 69 -4.74 10.76 -18.23
CA ASP A 69 -5.95 11.57 -18.20
C ASP A 69 -6.82 11.14 -17.01
N ASP A 70 -7.08 12.07 -16.12
CA ASP A 70 -7.80 11.87 -14.86
C ASP A 70 -9.22 12.45 -14.87
N THR A 71 -9.70 12.91 -16.04
CA THR A 71 -11.01 13.60 -16.18
C THR A 71 -12.15 12.74 -15.64
N VAL A 72 -12.20 11.46 -16.02
CA VAL A 72 -13.25 10.53 -15.57
C VAL A 72 -13.11 10.23 -14.08
N GLN A 73 -11.89 10.02 -13.59
CA GLN A 73 -11.61 9.71 -12.18
C GLN A 73 -11.98 10.89 -11.27
N ARG A 74 -11.70 12.12 -11.69
CA ARG A 74 -12.11 13.34 -10.97
C ARG A 74 -13.63 13.49 -10.92
N ALA A 75 -14.33 13.22 -12.02
CA ALA A 75 -15.79 13.26 -12.05
C ALA A 75 -16.38 12.20 -11.10
N ASN A 76 -15.89 10.97 -11.14
CA ASN A 76 -16.31 9.89 -10.25
C ASN A 76 -16.03 10.20 -8.78
N LEU A 77 -14.87 10.77 -8.48
CA LEU A 77 -14.53 11.23 -7.13
C LEU A 77 -15.48 12.31 -6.63
N SER A 78 -15.80 13.28 -7.49
CA SER A 78 -16.76 14.35 -7.16
C SER A 78 -18.15 13.81 -6.85
N ALA A 79 -18.63 12.85 -7.66
CA ALA A 79 -19.90 12.18 -7.43
C ALA A 79 -19.93 11.39 -6.12
N ALA A 80 -18.83 10.65 -5.81
CA ALA A 80 -18.72 9.92 -4.55
C ALA A 80 -18.70 10.85 -3.33
N LYS A 81 -18.01 12.00 -3.41
CA LYS A 81 -18.02 13.04 -2.36
C LYS A 81 -19.41 13.60 -2.14
N ALA A 82 -20.14 13.89 -3.21
CA ALA A 82 -21.52 14.39 -3.12
C ALA A 82 -22.45 13.38 -2.45
N ASN A 83 -22.32 12.09 -2.77
CA ASN A 83 -23.10 11.02 -2.14
C ASN A 83 -22.81 10.89 -0.63
N VAL A 84 -21.55 10.99 -0.22
CA VAL A 84 -21.19 11.00 1.20
C VAL A 84 -21.82 12.20 1.90
N ALA A 85 -21.73 13.41 1.33
CA ALA A 85 -22.31 14.62 1.90
C ALA A 85 -23.85 14.53 2.02
N GLU A 86 -24.53 13.94 1.03
CA GLU A 86 -25.97 13.69 1.07
C GLU A 86 -26.34 12.77 2.25
N LEU A 87 -25.63 11.65 2.41
CA LEU A 87 -25.88 10.68 3.47
C LEU A 87 -25.56 11.23 4.86
N GLU A 88 -24.51 12.05 4.98
CA GLU A 88 -24.20 12.77 6.24
C GLU A 88 -25.32 13.74 6.61
N ALA A 89 -25.84 14.48 5.64
CA ALA A 89 -26.98 15.38 5.87
C ALA A 89 -28.24 14.61 6.29
N LYS A 90 -28.54 13.49 5.62
CA LYS A 90 -29.69 12.62 5.96
C LYS A 90 -29.52 12.00 7.36
N LEU A 91 -28.33 11.53 7.71
CA LEU A 91 -28.05 10.99 9.04
C LEU A 91 -28.21 12.06 10.11
N LYS A 92 -27.65 13.24 9.89
CA LYS A 92 -27.78 14.38 10.79
C LYS A 92 -29.25 14.80 10.98
N ASP A 93 -30.04 14.76 9.93
CA ASP A 93 -31.48 15.08 10.00
C ASP A 93 -32.25 13.99 10.77
N ALA A 94 -31.98 12.72 10.46
CA ALA A 94 -32.61 11.60 11.18
C ALA A 94 -32.24 11.53 12.69
N GLN A 95 -31.11 12.08 13.08
CA GLN A 95 -30.70 12.14 14.49
C GLN A 95 -31.40 13.27 15.27
N LYS A 96 -31.98 14.25 14.56
CA LYS A 96 -32.71 15.35 15.21
C LYS A 96 -34.09 14.88 15.59
N GLY A 97 -34.62 15.39 16.70
CA GLY A 97 -36.05 15.34 17.00
C GLY A 97 -36.86 16.37 16.19
N ALA A 98 -38.07 16.62 16.64
CA ALA A 98 -38.95 17.66 16.05
C ALA A 98 -38.26 19.03 16.02
N ARG A 99 -38.71 19.90 15.13
CA ARG A 99 -38.19 21.26 15.01
C ARG A 99 -38.40 22.05 16.29
N LYS A 100 -37.50 23.00 16.55
CA LYS A 100 -37.55 23.82 17.76
C LYS A 100 -38.90 24.46 18.01
N ASP A 101 -39.56 24.91 16.92
CA ASP A 101 -40.87 25.59 17.02
C ASP A 101 -42.00 24.59 17.37
N GLU A 102 -41.97 23.37 16.83
CA GLU A 102 -42.88 22.29 17.20
C GLU A 102 -42.74 21.92 18.69
N ILE A 103 -41.49 21.82 19.19
CA ILE A 103 -41.20 21.58 20.61
C ILE A 103 -41.72 22.74 21.48
N ASN A 104 -41.54 23.99 21.02
CA ASN A 104 -42.02 25.15 21.77
C ASN A 104 -43.57 25.19 21.83
N GLU A 105 -44.25 24.79 20.72
CA GLU A 105 -45.70 24.66 20.71
C GLU A 105 -46.21 23.64 21.74
N ILE A 106 -45.62 22.44 21.74
CA ILE A 106 -45.94 21.40 22.74
C ILE A 106 -45.69 21.91 24.18
N LYS A 107 -44.61 22.64 24.41
CA LYS A 107 -44.31 23.23 25.73
C LYS A 107 -45.35 24.26 26.13
N ALA A 108 -45.84 25.08 25.20
CA ALA A 108 -46.94 26.05 25.49
C ALA A 108 -48.24 25.32 25.84
N GLN A 109 -48.56 24.22 25.13
CA GLN A 109 -49.72 23.37 25.47
C GLN A 109 -49.60 22.73 26.86
N ILE A 110 -48.36 22.23 27.22
CA ILE A 110 -48.11 21.73 28.60
C ILE A 110 -48.35 22.82 29.65
N ASN A 111 -47.88 24.03 29.41
CA ASN A 111 -48.11 25.13 30.37
C ASN A 111 -49.60 25.44 30.53
N SER A 112 -50.38 25.42 29.44
CA SER A 112 -51.82 25.57 29.52
C SER A 112 -52.51 24.43 30.27
N ALA A 113 -52.08 23.18 30.03
CA ALA A 113 -52.58 22.01 30.78
C ALA A 113 -52.24 22.06 32.28
N LYS A 114 -51.07 22.57 32.67
CA LYS A 114 -50.68 22.78 34.07
C LYS A 114 -51.58 23.80 34.77
N VAL A 115 -51.93 24.86 34.08
CA VAL A 115 -52.88 25.85 34.64
C VAL A 115 -54.27 25.23 34.86
N ALA A 116 -54.75 24.45 33.85
CA ALA A 116 -56.02 23.72 33.98
C ALA A 116 -56.01 22.70 35.12
N LEU A 117 -54.90 21.95 35.28
CA LEU A 117 -54.74 21.03 36.41
C LEU A 117 -54.73 21.74 37.76
N THR A 118 -54.06 22.89 37.86
CA THR A 118 -54.07 23.70 39.08
C THR A 118 -55.48 24.11 39.46
N LEU A 119 -56.32 24.56 38.51
CA LEU A 119 -57.68 24.89 38.72
C LEU A 119 -58.54 23.68 39.16
N ALA A 120 -58.36 22.55 38.46
CA ALA A 120 -59.07 21.29 38.79
C ALA A 120 -58.70 20.77 40.17
N ASN A 121 -57.44 20.85 40.59
CA ASN A 121 -57.02 20.55 41.97
C ASN A 121 -57.66 21.42 42.99
N ALA A 122 -57.71 22.75 42.78
CA ALA A 122 -58.36 23.68 43.68
C ALA A 122 -59.87 23.42 43.82
N ASN A 123 -60.55 23.09 42.70
CA ASN A 123 -61.95 22.73 42.65
C ASN A 123 -62.23 21.42 43.43
N PHE A 124 -61.40 20.39 43.17
CA PHE A 124 -61.53 19.11 43.90
C PHE A 124 -61.28 19.25 45.39
N ALA A 125 -60.26 20.03 45.83
CA ALA A 125 -60.01 20.31 47.23
C ALA A 125 -61.21 21.00 47.88
N ARG A 126 -61.84 21.97 47.22
CA ARG A 126 -63.04 22.62 47.70
C ARG A 126 -64.22 21.62 47.81
N ALA A 127 -64.46 20.85 46.74
CA ALA A 127 -65.51 19.83 46.75
C ALA A 127 -65.32 18.82 47.89
N LYS A 128 -64.08 18.36 48.11
CA LYS A 128 -63.73 17.47 49.24
C LYS A 128 -64.11 18.07 50.60
N SER A 129 -63.68 19.33 50.86
CA SER A 129 -63.99 20.01 52.10
C SER A 129 -65.53 20.26 52.34
N LEU A 130 -66.28 20.49 51.26
CA LEU A 130 -67.74 20.64 51.28
C LEU A 130 -68.46 19.30 51.51
N ARG A 131 -67.94 18.21 50.89
CA ARG A 131 -68.46 16.87 51.15
C ARG A 131 -68.26 16.41 52.60
N ASP A 132 -67.10 16.67 53.16
CA ASP A 132 -66.77 16.36 54.59
C ASP A 132 -67.75 17.06 55.51
N LYS A 133 -68.35 18.17 55.07
CA LYS A 133 -69.39 18.93 55.76
C LYS A 133 -70.83 18.60 55.38
N ASN A 134 -71.03 17.56 54.51
CA ASN A 134 -72.32 17.21 53.89
C ASN A 134 -72.99 18.36 53.11
N ALA A 135 -72.22 19.28 52.54
CA ALA A 135 -72.70 20.49 51.90
C ALA A 135 -72.77 20.38 50.36
N ILE A 136 -72.43 19.24 49.78
CA ILE A 136 -72.56 18.94 48.31
C ILE A 136 -73.06 17.51 48.07
N SER A 137 -73.60 17.25 46.90
CA SER A 137 -74.05 15.92 46.48
C SER A 137 -72.85 15.04 46.07
N ASP A 138 -73.00 13.70 46.15
CA ASP A 138 -72.02 12.76 45.66
C ASP A 138 -71.75 12.94 44.15
N LYS A 139 -72.76 13.30 43.37
CA LYS A 139 -72.64 13.61 41.94
C LYS A 139 -71.67 14.79 41.67
N GLU A 140 -71.76 15.85 42.46
CA GLU A 140 -70.89 17.04 42.33
C GLU A 140 -69.46 16.72 42.74
N PHE A 141 -69.27 15.94 43.81
CA PHE A 141 -67.97 15.46 44.22
C PHE A 141 -67.33 14.58 43.18
N ASP A 142 -68.06 13.59 42.60
CA ASP A 142 -67.59 12.71 41.53
C ASP A 142 -67.27 13.44 40.24
N ALA A 143 -68.05 14.52 39.92
CA ALA A 143 -67.78 15.42 38.82
C ALA A 143 -66.41 16.14 38.99
N ALA A 144 -66.14 16.69 40.17
CA ALA A 144 -64.87 17.37 40.43
C ALA A 144 -63.69 16.41 40.43
N LYS A 145 -63.89 15.18 40.98
CA LYS A 145 -62.89 14.10 40.90
C LYS A 145 -62.56 13.67 39.47
N SER A 146 -63.59 13.51 38.64
CA SER A 146 -63.47 13.16 37.25
C SER A 146 -62.76 14.25 36.43
N GLU A 147 -63.03 15.54 36.74
CA GLU A 147 -62.40 16.69 36.09
C GLU A 147 -60.88 16.72 36.42
N LEU A 148 -60.55 16.51 37.70
CA LEU A 148 -59.13 16.37 38.13
C LEU A 148 -58.44 15.21 37.39
N GLY A 149 -59.10 14.07 37.29
CA GLY A 149 -58.57 12.92 36.55
C GLY A 149 -58.32 13.26 35.07
N ARG A 150 -59.27 13.95 34.40
CA ARG A 150 -59.10 14.39 33.01
C ARG A 150 -57.93 15.35 32.83
N ALA A 151 -57.77 16.33 33.75
CA ALA A 151 -56.69 17.30 33.69
C ALA A 151 -55.34 16.64 33.86
N ASN A 152 -55.19 15.65 34.79
CA ASN A 152 -53.96 14.86 34.93
C ASN A 152 -53.63 14.10 33.64
N PHE A 153 -54.56 13.31 33.09
CA PHE A 153 -54.31 12.56 31.85
C PHE A 153 -54.02 13.46 30.66
N ALA A 154 -54.59 14.67 30.59
CA ALA A 154 -54.27 15.64 29.55
C ALA A 154 -52.80 16.12 29.63
N LEU A 155 -52.30 16.40 30.85
CA LEU A 155 -50.94 16.78 31.07
C LEU A 155 -49.97 15.61 30.75
N ASP A 156 -50.26 14.42 31.28
CA ASP A 156 -49.42 13.22 31.03
C ASP A 156 -49.27 12.92 29.53
N ARG A 157 -50.38 13.05 28.77
CA ARG A 157 -50.37 12.87 27.33
C ARG A 157 -49.47 13.88 26.61
N LEU A 158 -49.51 15.16 27.00
CA LEU A 158 -48.66 16.19 26.40
C LEU A 158 -47.22 16.05 26.75
N GLU A 159 -46.89 15.63 28.01
CA GLU A 159 -45.53 15.33 28.44
C GLU A 159 -44.96 14.10 27.66
N ALA A 160 -45.76 13.06 27.46
CA ALA A 160 -45.39 11.92 26.62
C ALA A 160 -45.17 12.36 25.15
N SER A 161 -45.99 13.24 24.61
CA SER A 161 -45.86 13.82 23.27
C SER A 161 -44.56 14.61 23.16
N LEU A 162 -44.21 15.43 24.18
CA LEU A 162 -42.95 16.16 24.21
C LEU A 162 -41.76 15.21 24.19
N LYS A 163 -41.79 14.17 25.04
CA LYS A 163 -40.75 13.15 25.09
C LYS A 163 -40.57 12.50 23.72
N THR A 164 -41.65 12.13 23.05
CA THR A 164 -41.59 11.54 21.68
C THR A 164 -41.02 12.52 20.65
N ALA A 165 -41.49 13.81 20.70
CA ALA A 165 -41.02 14.85 19.81
C ALA A 165 -39.52 15.18 19.97
N MET A 166 -38.97 15.01 21.17
CA MET A 166 -37.55 15.22 21.44
C MET A 166 -36.67 14.04 21.00
N LEU A 167 -37.25 12.88 20.74
CA LEU A 167 -36.52 11.73 20.21
C LEU A 167 -36.22 11.98 18.73
N GLY A 168 -35.01 11.57 18.30
CA GLY A 168 -34.66 11.45 16.88
C GLY A 168 -35.43 10.32 16.18
N GLY A 169 -35.06 10.03 14.96
CA GLY A 169 -35.56 8.86 14.25
C GLY A 169 -35.37 7.56 14.99
N ARG A 170 -36.14 6.55 14.62
CA ARG A 170 -36.01 5.22 15.23
C ARG A 170 -34.58 4.73 15.12
N GLU A 171 -34.07 4.12 16.16
CA GLU A 171 -32.67 3.67 16.26
C GLU A 171 -32.24 2.83 15.05
N ASP A 172 -33.09 1.87 14.62
CA ASP A 172 -32.82 1.05 13.45
C ASP A 172 -32.69 1.86 12.16
N ALA A 173 -33.47 2.92 11.99
CA ALA A 173 -33.39 3.81 10.83
C ALA A 173 -32.07 4.60 10.83
N VAL A 174 -31.66 5.11 12.00
CA VAL A 174 -30.38 5.79 12.19
C VAL A 174 -29.21 4.83 11.94
N GLN A 175 -29.29 3.61 12.44
CA GLN A 175 -28.31 2.55 12.22
C GLN A 175 -28.19 2.20 10.73
N SER A 176 -29.31 2.07 10.04
CA SER A 176 -29.34 1.81 8.59
C SER A 176 -28.67 2.94 7.81
N LEU A 177 -28.92 4.22 8.18
CA LEU A 177 -28.26 5.36 7.53
C LEU A 177 -26.76 5.39 7.84
N ARG A 178 -26.31 5.03 9.04
CA ARG A 178 -24.90 4.90 9.36
C ARG A 178 -24.22 3.85 8.49
N ALA A 179 -24.80 2.66 8.37
CA ALA A 179 -24.29 1.62 7.51
C ALA A 179 -24.16 2.06 6.04
N LYS A 180 -25.18 2.79 5.52
CA LYS A 180 -25.13 3.36 4.18
C LYS A 180 -24.02 4.40 4.02
N LEU A 181 -23.83 5.26 5.03
CA LEU A 181 -22.77 6.26 5.04
C LEU A 181 -21.39 5.59 5.05
N ASP A 182 -21.20 4.54 5.85
CA ASP A 182 -19.94 3.80 5.91
C ASP A 182 -19.63 3.12 4.56
N ALA A 183 -20.64 2.55 3.91
CA ALA A 183 -20.50 1.99 2.57
C ALA A 183 -20.13 3.08 1.52
N ALA A 184 -20.76 4.26 1.59
CA ALA A 184 -20.43 5.37 0.71
C ALA A 184 -19.01 5.91 0.95
N LYS A 185 -18.56 5.98 2.21
CA LYS A 185 -17.17 6.32 2.56
C LYS A 185 -16.16 5.29 2.04
N ALA A 186 -16.50 4.02 2.06
CA ALA A 186 -15.67 2.98 1.45
C ALA A 186 -15.57 3.15 -0.08
N ALA A 187 -16.69 3.45 -0.74
CA ALA A 187 -16.72 3.75 -2.17
C ALA A 187 -15.90 5.02 -2.51
N LEU A 188 -15.98 6.06 -1.67
CA LEU A 188 -15.18 7.28 -1.83
C LEU A 188 -13.67 6.95 -1.80
N ARG A 189 -13.19 6.16 -0.82
CA ARG A 189 -11.79 5.74 -0.77
C ARG A 189 -11.35 4.97 -2.01
N ALA A 190 -12.21 4.14 -2.58
CA ALA A 190 -11.93 3.44 -3.83
C ALA A 190 -11.71 4.43 -4.99
N ARG A 191 -12.53 5.49 -5.10
CA ARG A 191 -12.36 6.52 -6.13
C ARG A 191 -11.12 7.40 -5.90
N GLU A 192 -10.77 7.67 -4.66
CA GLU A 192 -9.51 8.35 -4.32
C GLU A 192 -8.29 7.53 -4.75
N TRP A 193 -8.34 6.23 -4.50
CA TRP A 193 -7.30 5.31 -4.95
C TRP A 193 -7.19 5.25 -6.48
N GLU A 194 -8.33 5.13 -7.20
CA GLU A 194 -8.36 5.15 -8.67
C GLU A 194 -7.75 6.45 -9.23
N LEU A 195 -8.06 7.60 -8.63
CA LEU A 195 -7.46 8.88 -9.02
C LEU A 195 -5.95 8.88 -8.75
N ALA A 196 -5.48 8.31 -7.64
CA ALA A 196 -4.06 8.21 -7.36
C ALA A 196 -3.31 7.36 -8.40
N GLN A 197 -3.97 6.34 -9.00
CA GLN A 197 -3.39 5.51 -10.06
C GLN A 197 -3.22 6.23 -11.41
N THR A 198 -3.76 7.45 -11.58
CA THR A 198 -3.53 8.27 -12.77
C THR A 198 -2.14 8.92 -12.79
N GLN A 199 -1.45 8.93 -11.67
CA GLN A 199 -0.11 9.51 -11.54
C GLN A 199 0.90 8.40 -11.22
N ILE A 200 1.88 8.23 -12.07
CA ILE A 200 2.94 7.25 -11.89
C ILE A 200 4.16 7.94 -11.30
N ASN A 201 4.56 7.48 -10.13
CA ASN A 201 5.71 8.02 -9.40
C ASN A 201 6.84 6.99 -9.33
N ALA A 202 8.08 7.48 -9.22
CA ALA A 202 9.25 6.65 -8.99
C ALA A 202 9.19 6.01 -7.60
N PRO A 203 9.26 4.67 -7.49
CA PRO A 203 9.24 3.98 -6.18
C PRO A 203 10.59 4.08 -5.45
N LYS A 204 11.68 4.28 -6.18
CA LYS A 204 13.07 4.38 -5.70
C LYS A 204 13.83 5.40 -6.53
N ASN A 205 15.00 5.85 -6.01
CA ASN A 205 15.97 6.58 -6.84
C ASN A 205 16.49 5.67 -7.94
N GLY A 206 16.73 6.22 -9.11
CA GLY A 206 17.24 5.43 -10.23
C GLY A 206 17.27 6.22 -11.54
N VAL A 207 17.47 5.50 -12.62
CA VAL A 207 17.49 6.04 -13.98
C VAL A 207 16.35 5.43 -14.78
N VAL A 208 15.63 6.25 -15.54
CA VAL A 208 14.59 5.78 -16.47
C VAL A 208 15.29 5.04 -17.62
N ASP A 209 14.98 3.75 -17.77
CA ASP A 209 15.60 2.91 -18.80
C ASP A 209 14.81 2.98 -20.11
N ASN A 210 13.52 2.69 -20.06
CA ASN A 210 12.65 2.70 -21.25
C ASN A 210 11.31 3.37 -20.95
N VAL A 211 10.75 4.02 -21.97
CA VAL A 211 9.40 4.60 -21.97
C VAL A 211 8.58 3.95 -23.09
N PHE A 212 7.57 3.16 -22.71
CA PHE A 212 6.81 2.33 -23.65
C PHE A 212 5.63 3.03 -24.32
N PHE A 213 5.19 4.18 -23.80
CA PHE A 213 4.03 4.92 -24.28
C PHE A 213 4.38 6.39 -24.53
N LYS A 214 3.75 6.96 -25.55
CA LYS A 214 3.84 8.39 -25.86
C LYS A 214 2.60 9.13 -25.38
N GLU A 215 2.70 10.45 -25.31
CA GLU A 215 1.55 11.31 -25.03
C GLU A 215 0.41 11.04 -26.00
N SER A 216 -0.80 11.07 -25.53
CA SER A 216 -2.05 10.75 -26.23
C SER A 216 -2.28 9.27 -26.57
N GLU A 217 -1.32 8.36 -26.30
CA GLU A 217 -1.55 6.93 -26.46
C GLU A 217 -2.39 6.37 -25.30
N LEU A 218 -3.24 5.38 -25.61
CA LEU A 218 -4.05 4.70 -24.61
C LEU A 218 -3.20 3.68 -23.84
N ALA A 219 -2.89 4.00 -22.61
CA ALA A 219 -2.26 3.09 -21.67
C ALA A 219 -3.29 2.09 -21.12
N SER A 220 -3.05 0.79 -21.35
CA SER A 220 -3.90 -0.27 -20.79
C SER A 220 -3.46 -0.63 -19.38
N ALA A 221 -4.42 -0.97 -18.51
CA ALA A 221 -4.14 -1.44 -17.15
C ALA A 221 -3.17 -2.64 -17.15
N ALA A 222 -2.31 -2.70 -16.15
CA ALA A 222 -1.30 -3.74 -15.93
C ALA A 222 -0.22 -3.87 -17.01
N LYS A 223 -0.22 -3.04 -18.06
CA LYS A 223 0.91 -2.99 -19.00
C LYS A 223 1.98 -2.02 -18.49
N PRO A 224 3.28 -2.38 -18.59
CA PRO A 224 4.36 -1.48 -18.23
C PRO A 224 4.28 -0.18 -19.04
N LEU A 225 4.35 0.94 -18.38
CA LEU A 225 4.37 2.28 -18.96
C LEU A 225 5.80 2.77 -19.17
N LEU A 226 6.66 2.45 -18.21
CA LEU A 226 8.10 2.72 -18.27
C LEU A 226 8.86 1.70 -17.40
N SER A 227 10.16 1.57 -17.64
CA SER A 227 11.08 0.81 -16.79
C SER A 227 12.06 1.76 -16.09
N LEU A 228 12.32 1.47 -14.82
CA LEU A 228 13.27 2.18 -13.98
C LEU A 228 14.38 1.20 -13.56
N LEU A 229 15.63 1.61 -13.69
CA LEU A 229 16.76 0.93 -13.07
C LEU A 229 17.08 1.63 -11.74
N PRO A 230 16.74 1.02 -10.60
CA PRO A 230 17.07 1.63 -9.31
C PRO A 230 18.58 1.62 -9.05
N GLU A 231 19.05 2.59 -8.29
CA GLU A 231 20.45 2.66 -7.87
C GLU A 231 20.85 1.42 -7.07
N GLY A 232 22.01 0.85 -7.41
CA GLY A 232 22.55 -0.33 -6.73
C GLY A 232 21.89 -1.68 -7.08
N GLU A 233 20.89 -1.70 -7.95
CA GLU A 233 20.19 -2.92 -8.37
C GLU A 233 20.83 -3.52 -9.64
N ILE A 234 22.17 -3.67 -9.59
CA ILE A 234 22.94 -4.40 -10.61
C ILE A 234 23.37 -5.73 -10.02
N LYS A 235 23.23 -6.78 -10.81
CA LYS A 235 23.66 -8.15 -10.49
C LYS A 235 24.73 -8.57 -11.47
N ILE A 236 25.66 -9.38 -10.99
CA ILE A 236 26.71 -9.96 -11.80
C ILE A 236 26.34 -11.42 -12.02
N TYR A 237 26.24 -11.81 -13.26
CA TYR A 237 26.12 -13.20 -13.66
C TYR A 237 27.46 -13.68 -14.24
N PHE A 238 27.95 -14.80 -13.77
CA PHE A 238 29.13 -15.46 -14.30
C PHE A 238 28.93 -16.96 -14.33
N PHE A 239 29.75 -17.64 -15.10
CA PHE A 239 29.58 -19.05 -15.38
C PHE A 239 30.79 -19.85 -14.92
N VAL A 240 30.55 -20.89 -14.16
CA VAL A 240 31.58 -21.77 -13.62
C VAL A 240 31.38 -23.20 -14.10
N SER A 241 32.46 -23.93 -14.33
CA SER A 241 32.39 -25.37 -14.62
C SER A 241 31.98 -26.18 -13.40
N ALA A 242 31.43 -27.38 -13.60
CA ALA A 242 31.11 -28.32 -12.54
C ALA A 242 32.27 -28.62 -11.58
N LYS A 243 33.50 -28.50 -12.06
CA LYS A 243 34.76 -28.75 -11.26
C LYS A 243 34.96 -27.66 -10.19
N ILE A 244 34.44 -26.47 -10.40
CA ILE A 244 34.60 -25.32 -9.50
C ILE A 244 33.51 -25.27 -8.43
N LEU A 245 32.33 -25.81 -8.73
CA LEU A 245 31.17 -25.78 -7.82
C LEU A 245 31.51 -26.18 -6.35
N PRO A 246 32.27 -27.23 -6.07
CA PRO A 246 32.61 -27.61 -4.69
C PRO A 246 33.46 -26.57 -3.95
N ARG A 247 34.07 -25.62 -4.66
CA ARG A 247 34.95 -24.60 -4.14
C ARG A 247 34.33 -23.28 -3.83
N ILE A 248 33.02 -23.09 -4.24
CA ILE A 248 32.29 -21.86 -4.07
C ILE A 248 30.98 -22.13 -3.33
N GLY A 249 30.57 -21.19 -2.53
CA GLY A 249 29.31 -21.23 -1.80
C GLY A 249 28.56 -19.91 -1.86
N VAL A 250 27.27 -19.95 -1.56
CA VAL A 250 26.47 -18.73 -1.31
C VAL A 250 27.06 -18.01 -0.10
N GLY A 251 27.33 -16.72 -0.24
CA GLY A 251 27.98 -15.91 0.77
C GLY A 251 29.45 -15.61 0.49
N ASP A 252 30.12 -16.38 -0.38
CA ASP A 252 31.53 -16.17 -0.74
C ASP A 252 31.74 -14.85 -1.46
N ARG A 253 32.90 -14.23 -1.27
CA ARG A 253 33.30 -13.01 -1.95
C ARG A 253 34.04 -13.32 -3.25
N VAL A 254 33.80 -12.50 -4.24
CA VAL A 254 34.47 -12.57 -5.54
C VAL A 254 34.90 -11.17 -5.97
N GLY A 255 36.06 -11.07 -6.58
CA GLY A 255 36.52 -9.85 -7.22
C GLY A 255 35.94 -9.75 -8.62
N VAL A 256 35.36 -8.60 -8.96
CA VAL A 256 34.79 -8.33 -10.27
C VAL A 256 35.50 -7.16 -10.92
N THR A 257 35.94 -7.35 -12.17
CA THR A 257 36.57 -6.32 -12.98
C THR A 257 35.81 -6.17 -14.31
N CYS A 258 35.80 -4.97 -14.85
CA CYS A 258 35.28 -4.71 -16.20
C CYS A 258 36.20 -3.72 -16.93
N GLU A 259 36.05 -3.60 -18.25
CA GLU A 259 36.80 -2.61 -19.01
C GLU A 259 36.42 -1.20 -18.55
N GLY A 260 37.42 -0.46 -18.07
CA GLY A 260 37.21 0.88 -17.49
C GLY A 260 36.67 0.92 -16.07
N CYS A 261 36.56 -0.24 -15.36
CA CYS A 261 36.14 -0.31 -13.95
C CYS A 261 37.36 -0.61 -13.06
N GLU A 262 37.28 -0.10 -11.82
CA GLU A 262 38.16 -0.56 -10.75
C GLU A 262 37.71 -1.95 -10.25
N LEU A 263 38.64 -2.70 -9.62
CA LEU A 263 38.31 -3.95 -8.98
C LEU A 263 37.28 -3.71 -7.88
N MET A 264 36.11 -4.37 -7.98
CA MET A 264 35.06 -4.32 -6.98
C MET A 264 34.86 -5.72 -6.37
N SER A 265 34.52 -5.77 -5.08
CA SER A 265 34.09 -7.01 -4.42
C SER A 265 32.59 -7.21 -4.61
N ALA A 266 32.22 -8.44 -4.93
CA ALA A 266 30.81 -8.86 -4.98
C ALA A 266 30.62 -10.11 -4.11
N GLN A 267 29.41 -10.34 -3.65
CA GLN A 267 29.05 -11.52 -2.85
C GLN A 267 28.15 -12.45 -3.66
N ILE A 268 28.46 -13.73 -3.67
CA ILE A 268 27.63 -14.76 -4.30
C ILE A 268 26.30 -14.84 -3.56
N THR A 269 25.20 -14.63 -4.28
CA THR A 269 23.85 -14.68 -3.73
C THR A 269 23.08 -15.93 -4.14
N GLN A 270 23.43 -16.53 -5.27
CA GLN A 270 22.77 -17.72 -5.78
C GLN A 270 23.68 -18.51 -6.72
N ILE A 271 23.58 -19.81 -6.66
CA ILE A 271 24.20 -20.75 -7.61
C ILE A 271 23.04 -21.55 -8.23
N ALA A 272 22.97 -21.62 -9.56
CA ALA A 272 21.94 -22.36 -10.23
C ALA A 272 22.03 -23.86 -9.88
N SER A 273 20.88 -24.47 -9.61
CA SER A 273 20.78 -25.91 -9.31
C SER A 273 20.92 -26.81 -10.55
N GLU A 274 20.59 -26.22 -11.73
CA GLU A 274 20.65 -26.92 -13.01
C GLU A 274 21.75 -26.30 -13.88
N PRO A 275 22.49 -27.14 -14.64
CA PRO A 275 23.49 -26.65 -15.57
C PRO A 275 22.84 -26.03 -16.81
N GLU A 276 23.51 -25.01 -17.33
CA GLU A 276 23.21 -24.47 -18.65
C GLU A 276 24.19 -25.06 -19.68
N PHE A 277 23.70 -25.32 -20.88
CA PHE A 277 24.55 -25.78 -21.97
C PHE A 277 25.06 -24.56 -22.76
N THR A 278 26.39 -24.46 -22.91
CA THR A 278 26.91 -23.57 -23.96
C THR A 278 26.46 -24.10 -25.34
N PRO A 279 25.90 -23.26 -26.22
CA PRO A 279 25.50 -23.69 -27.54
C PRO A 279 26.71 -24.38 -28.23
N PRO A 280 26.55 -25.61 -28.76
CA PRO A 280 27.66 -26.32 -29.32
C PRO A 280 28.05 -25.68 -30.67
N VAL A 281 29.23 -25.10 -30.71
CA VAL A 281 29.82 -24.63 -31.98
C VAL A 281 30.70 -25.71 -32.59
N ILE A 282 30.69 -26.94 -32.28
CA ILE A 282 31.36 -28.07 -32.97
C ILE A 282 31.44 -29.28 -32.04
N TYR A 283 31.22 -30.47 -32.55
CA TYR A 283 31.31 -31.76 -31.87
C TYR A 283 32.67 -32.04 -31.28
N SER A 284 32.75 -32.14 -29.94
CA SER A 284 33.91 -32.61 -29.23
C SER A 284 33.52 -33.68 -28.20
N ARG A 285 34.39 -34.70 -28.05
CA ARG A 285 34.14 -35.95 -27.31
C ARG A 285 34.10 -35.88 -25.77
N SER A 286 34.16 -34.72 -25.15
CA SER A 286 34.03 -34.59 -23.67
C SER A 286 32.82 -33.74 -23.31
N THR A 287 31.76 -34.40 -22.94
CA THR A 287 30.45 -33.74 -22.61
C THR A 287 30.49 -33.07 -21.23
N THR A 288 31.32 -33.53 -20.33
CA THR A 288 31.37 -33.06 -18.92
C THR A 288 32.02 -31.68 -18.77
N ASP A 289 32.93 -31.28 -19.66
CA ASP A 289 33.57 -29.96 -19.61
C ASP A 289 32.68 -28.84 -20.22
N LYS A 290 31.51 -29.17 -20.78
CA LYS A 290 30.54 -28.24 -21.38
C LYS A 290 29.41 -27.83 -20.44
N LEU A 291 29.32 -28.49 -19.27
CA LEU A 291 28.33 -28.14 -18.26
C LEU A 291 28.82 -26.94 -17.46
N ILE A 292 28.12 -25.84 -17.63
CA ILE A 292 28.38 -24.61 -16.86
C ILE A 292 27.22 -24.32 -15.94
N TYR A 293 27.51 -23.75 -14.80
CA TYR A 293 26.49 -23.33 -13.83
C TYR A 293 26.54 -21.82 -13.72
N ARG A 294 25.37 -21.21 -13.81
CA ARG A 294 25.21 -19.76 -13.63
C ARG A 294 25.28 -19.43 -12.16
N VAL A 295 26.17 -18.51 -11.83
CA VAL A 295 26.34 -17.96 -10.50
C VAL A 295 25.93 -16.49 -10.53
N LYS A 296 25.18 -16.07 -9.53
CA LYS A 296 24.72 -14.71 -9.35
C LYS A 296 25.43 -14.08 -8.16
N ALA A 297 26.03 -12.94 -8.34
CA ALA A 297 26.64 -12.16 -7.28
C ALA A 297 26.10 -10.74 -7.26
N ARG A 298 26.11 -10.12 -6.09
CA ARG A 298 25.72 -8.72 -5.90
C ARG A 298 26.96 -7.91 -5.51
N PRO A 299 27.25 -6.79 -6.19
CA PRO A 299 28.32 -5.87 -5.77
C PRO A 299 28.10 -5.41 -4.33
N LEU A 300 29.19 -5.32 -3.55
CA LEU A 300 29.16 -4.85 -2.16
C LEU A 300 29.31 -3.32 -2.07
N SER A 301 29.80 -2.68 -3.12
CA SER A 301 29.86 -1.22 -3.24
C SER A 301 29.07 -0.75 -4.45
N SER A 302 28.48 0.40 -4.34
CA SER A 302 27.61 0.98 -5.38
C SER A 302 28.34 1.86 -6.39
N SER A 303 29.66 2.04 -6.32
CA SER A 303 30.37 2.97 -7.20
C SER A 303 31.80 2.51 -7.52
N PRO A 304 32.21 2.59 -8.77
CA PRO A 304 31.39 2.63 -9.98
C PRO A 304 30.91 1.22 -10.38
N ALA A 305 29.60 1.01 -10.42
CA ALA A 305 29.03 -0.26 -10.87
C ALA A 305 29.13 -0.40 -12.40
N PRO A 306 29.34 -1.62 -12.94
CA PRO A 306 29.30 -1.84 -14.37
C PRO A 306 27.91 -1.51 -14.92
N ARG A 307 27.84 -1.10 -16.19
CA ARG A 307 26.57 -0.85 -16.84
C ARG A 307 25.83 -2.16 -17.15
N PRO A 308 24.50 -2.16 -17.21
CA PRO A 308 23.76 -3.32 -17.71
C PRO A 308 24.31 -3.82 -19.05
N SER A 309 24.35 -5.14 -19.20
CA SER A 309 24.92 -5.87 -20.35
C SER A 309 26.44 -5.71 -20.55
N GLN A 310 27.15 -5.00 -19.66
CA GLN A 310 28.61 -4.89 -19.75
C GLN A 310 29.29 -6.21 -19.40
N PRO A 311 30.24 -6.70 -20.23
CA PRO A 311 31.04 -7.87 -19.89
C PRO A 311 31.89 -7.62 -18.65
N VAL A 312 32.01 -8.63 -17.79
CA VAL A 312 32.81 -8.60 -16.58
C VAL A 312 33.68 -9.85 -16.46
N THR A 313 34.81 -9.71 -15.81
CA THR A 313 35.64 -10.83 -15.41
C THR A 313 35.57 -11.00 -13.90
N VAL A 314 35.25 -12.20 -13.44
CA VAL A 314 35.09 -12.54 -12.01
C VAL A 314 36.22 -13.41 -11.57
N ARG A 315 36.83 -13.07 -10.41
CA ARG A 315 37.88 -13.85 -9.72
C ARG A 315 37.38 -14.29 -8.35
N ILE A 316 37.58 -15.55 -8.00
CA ILE A 316 37.27 -16.06 -6.67
C ILE A 316 38.34 -15.53 -5.71
N GLU A 317 37.91 -14.78 -4.69
CA GLU A 317 38.79 -14.37 -3.56
C GLU A 317 38.72 -15.48 -2.51
N LYS A 318 39.86 -16.12 -2.28
CA LYS A 318 40.01 -17.08 -1.17
C LYS A 318 40.60 -16.41 0.05
#